data_6bcf96731722f07dc1bb90dcf843c32b
#
_entry.id   6bcf96731722f07dc1bb90dcf843c32b
#
_cell.length_a   1.000
_cell.length_b   1.000
_cell.length_c   1.000
_cell.angle_alpha   90.00
_cell.angle_beta   90.00
_cell.angle_gamma   90.00
#
_symmetry.space_group_name_H-M   'P 1'
#
loop_
_entity.id
_entity.type
_entity.pdbx_description
1 polymer ?
#
loop_
_entity_poly.entity_id
_entity_poly.type
_entity_poly.pdbx_seq_one_letter_code
_entity_poly.pdbx_strand_id
1 'polypeptide(L)'
;MARLDQQQAAEYIAGSKAKVSRIESGQVAARPGDVRLLLELYGIQDPETFRHYEQLARDANKRGWWLDYRISPELSDYIALEHDATFVRTWQTVLVPGLLQTADYTRTLVESNPSVTEPDVVEQAVKMRQERRRRFEESGARYSAVVWEPALSNPMPSREVHRNQLADLLETAARPNVTFQVLPTTEWAAARSAPTFVMLSFDGEWSPSAVGQETHRNVAITEDETEIAAYAHSFDQLRSVALNPADSQEFIADTLAAIAEESQ
;
A
#
# COMPACT_ATOMS: atom_id res chain seq x y z
N MET A 1 -4.83 18.27 30.48
CA MET A 1 -4.95 19.01 29.20
C MET A 1 -4.64 20.47 29.48
N ALA A 2 -3.58 21.00 28.84
CA ALA A 2 -3.24 22.41 28.90
C ALA A 2 -4.37 23.22 28.23
N ARG A 3 -4.99 24.16 28.95
CA ARG A 3 -5.99 25.08 28.39
C ARG A 3 -5.26 26.23 27.68
N LEU A 4 -4.61 25.93 26.57
CA LEU A 4 -3.88 26.89 25.74
C LEU A 4 -4.70 27.19 24.50
N ASP A 5 -4.70 28.44 24.06
CA ASP A 5 -5.28 28.81 22.79
C ASP A 5 -4.23 28.85 21.67
N GLN A 6 -4.66 28.83 20.43
CA GLN A 6 -3.78 28.85 19.26
C GLN A 6 -2.93 30.13 19.15
N GLN A 7 -3.36 31.22 19.79
CA GLN A 7 -2.60 32.48 19.81
C GLN A 7 -1.36 32.35 20.73
N GLN A 8 -1.52 31.75 21.89
CA GLN A 8 -0.41 31.48 22.81
C GLN A 8 0.59 30.50 22.20
N ALA A 9 0.11 29.46 21.51
CA ALA A 9 0.96 28.53 20.79
C ALA A 9 1.73 29.22 19.64
N ALA A 10 1.08 30.12 18.92
CA ALA A 10 1.70 30.89 17.83
C ALA A 10 2.83 31.80 18.35
N GLU A 11 2.61 32.50 19.43
CA GLU A 11 3.63 33.34 20.08
C GLU A 11 4.85 32.52 20.53
N TYR A 12 4.60 31.33 21.11
CA TYR A 12 5.67 30.47 21.63
C TYR A 12 6.58 29.93 20.51
N ILE A 13 6.02 29.60 19.33
CA ILE A 13 6.79 29.14 18.16
C ILE A 13 7.25 30.29 17.24
N ALA A 14 7.11 31.55 17.68
CA ALA A 14 7.37 32.75 16.87
C ALA A 14 6.67 32.69 15.49
N GLY A 15 5.42 32.19 15.46
CA GLY A 15 4.62 32.01 14.26
C GLY A 15 3.30 32.79 14.27
N SER A 16 2.39 32.45 13.36
CA SER A 16 1.05 33.03 13.31
C SER A 16 0.00 32.01 13.79
N LYS A 17 -1.14 32.51 14.30
CA LYS A 17 -2.28 31.69 14.66
C LYS A 17 -2.75 30.79 13.50
N ALA A 18 -2.73 31.32 12.26
CA ALA A 18 -3.06 30.57 11.07
C ALA A 18 -2.07 29.42 10.79
N LYS A 19 -0.76 29.60 11.12
CA LYS A 19 0.24 28.54 11.00
C LYS A 19 -0.06 27.42 11.99
N VAL A 20 -0.30 27.74 13.27
CA VAL A 20 -0.63 26.75 14.30
C VAL A 20 -1.91 26.00 13.94
N SER A 21 -2.97 26.71 13.55
CA SER A 21 -4.24 26.09 13.15
C SER A 21 -4.07 25.08 12.02
N ARG A 22 -3.24 25.39 11.00
CA ARG A 22 -2.98 24.47 9.88
C ARG A 22 -2.11 23.27 10.29
N ILE A 23 -1.18 23.46 11.23
CA ILE A 23 -0.39 22.35 11.79
C ILE A 23 -1.30 21.42 12.58
N GLU A 24 -2.10 21.96 13.50
CA GLU A 24 -3.00 21.16 14.36
C GLU A 24 -4.11 20.46 13.58
N SER A 25 -4.53 21.01 12.44
CA SER A 25 -5.51 20.39 11.54
C SER A 25 -4.90 19.45 10.50
N GLY A 26 -3.56 19.24 10.53
CA GLY A 26 -2.87 18.40 9.55
C GLY A 26 -2.77 18.96 8.13
N GLN A 27 -3.15 20.22 7.91
CA GLN A 27 -3.12 20.84 6.57
C GLN A 27 -1.69 21.18 6.08
N VAL A 28 -0.73 21.26 6.97
CA VAL A 28 0.68 21.49 6.65
C VAL A 28 1.59 20.72 7.58
N ALA A 29 2.67 20.19 7.05
CA ALA A 29 3.70 19.55 7.85
C ALA A 29 4.36 20.59 8.80
N ALA A 30 4.48 20.22 10.07
CA ALA A 30 5.18 21.00 11.06
C ALA A 30 6.70 20.88 10.89
N ARG A 31 7.46 21.95 11.14
CA ARG A 31 8.93 21.84 11.22
C ARG A 31 9.31 21.13 12.52
N PRO A 32 10.36 20.28 12.55
CA PRO A 32 10.79 19.58 13.76
C PRO A 32 11.00 20.52 14.97
N GLY A 33 11.58 21.71 14.73
CA GLY A 33 11.75 22.72 15.77
C GLY A 33 10.43 23.29 16.32
N ASP A 34 9.43 23.51 15.45
CA ASP A 34 8.09 23.96 15.87
C ASP A 34 7.40 22.88 16.70
N VAL A 35 7.52 21.61 16.29
CA VAL A 35 6.97 20.45 17.03
C VAL A 35 7.58 20.38 18.43
N ARG A 36 8.89 20.50 18.55
CA ARG A 36 9.58 20.52 19.83
C ARG A 36 9.04 21.59 20.75
N LEU A 37 8.96 22.83 20.28
CA LEU A 37 8.44 23.96 21.05
C LEU A 37 6.97 23.75 21.46
N LEU A 38 6.13 23.21 20.58
CA LEU A 38 4.74 22.89 20.89
C LEU A 38 4.62 21.81 21.95
N LEU A 39 5.43 20.74 21.89
CA LEU A 39 5.45 19.68 22.90
C LEU A 39 5.88 20.24 24.27
N GLU A 40 6.89 21.10 24.31
CA GLU A 40 7.32 21.79 25.53
C GLU A 40 6.19 22.64 26.12
N LEU A 41 5.53 23.45 25.28
CA LEU A 41 4.40 24.27 25.67
C LEU A 41 3.22 23.45 26.22
N TYR A 42 2.95 22.27 25.60
CA TYR A 42 1.88 21.38 26.03
C TYR A 42 2.22 20.53 27.27
N GLY A 43 3.43 20.72 27.82
CA GLY A 43 3.86 20.08 29.07
C GLY A 43 4.33 18.65 28.92
N ILE A 44 4.63 18.21 27.70
CA ILE A 44 5.28 16.93 27.47
C ILE A 44 6.73 17.03 27.96
N GLN A 45 7.19 16.05 28.71
CA GLN A 45 8.56 16.00 29.27
C GLN A 45 9.32 14.73 28.92
N ASP A 46 8.63 13.74 28.36
CA ASP A 46 9.23 12.46 28.03
C ASP A 46 10.16 12.56 26.79
N PRO A 47 11.48 12.25 26.94
CA PRO A 47 12.44 12.38 25.85
C PRO A 47 12.16 11.42 24.65
N GLU A 48 11.47 10.29 24.89
CA GLU A 48 11.13 9.37 23.82
C GLU A 48 10.01 9.94 22.95
N THR A 49 9.00 10.51 23.59
CA THR A 49 7.93 11.24 22.93
C THR A 49 8.48 12.39 22.07
N PHE A 50 9.44 13.19 22.59
CA PHE A 50 10.09 14.25 21.82
C PHE A 50 10.78 13.71 20.59
N ARG A 51 11.61 12.67 20.74
CA ARG A 51 12.33 12.04 19.62
C ARG A 51 11.37 11.50 18.56
N HIS A 52 10.31 10.85 19.00
CA HIS A 52 9.29 10.29 18.11
C HIS A 52 8.62 11.38 17.26
N TYR A 53 8.05 12.41 17.88
CA TYR A 53 7.36 13.48 17.15
C TYR A 53 8.29 14.37 16.32
N GLU A 54 9.52 14.62 16.77
CA GLU A 54 10.52 15.31 15.94
C GLU A 54 10.89 14.47 14.70
N GLN A 55 10.97 13.15 14.84
CA GLN A 55 11.25 12.27 13.70
C GLN A 55 10.07 12.26 12.72
N LEU A 56 8.83 12.12 13.22
CA LEU A 56 7.62 12.25 12.40
C LEU A 56 7.60 13.58 11.63
N ALA A 57 7.94 14.69 12.30
CA ALA A 57 7.99 15.99 11.63
C ALA A 57 9.09 16.07 10.57
N ARG A 58 10.24 15.43 10.77
CA ARG A 58 11.30 15.35 9.74
C ARG A 58 10.82 14.54 8.55
N ASP A 59 10.15 13.43 8.79
CA ASP A 59 9.66 12.54 7.74
C ASP A 59 8.51 13.20 6.96
N ALA A 60 7.58 13.86 7.62
CA ALA A 60 6.53 14.64 6.99
C ALA A 60 7.04 15.84 6.15
N ASN A 61 8.25 16.36 6.44
CA ASN A 61 8.89 17.42 5.66
C ASN A 61 9.79 16.89 4.53
N LYS A 62 10.05 15.58 4.47
CA LYS A 62 10.69 14.97 3.30
C LYS A 62 9.70 15.04 2.14
N ARG A 63 10.10 15.66 1.04
CA ARG A 63 9.31 15.59 -0.18
C ARG A 63 9.21 14.14 -0.61
N GLY A 64 8.01 13.57 -0.61
CA GLY A 64 7.77 12.21 -1.05
C GLY A 64 8.19 12.07 -2.53
N TRP A 65 8.94 11.03 -2.86
CA TRP A 65 9.40 10.76 -4.22
C TRP A 65 8.26 10.64 -5.24
N TRP A 66 7.06 10.27 -4.79
CA TRP A 66 5.85 10.16 -5.62
C TRP A 66 5.32 11.51 -6.10
N LEU A 67 5.72 12.63 -5.46
CA LEU A 67 5.33 13.98 -5.88
C LEU A 67 6.02 14.44 -7.18
N ASP A 68 6.99 13.67 -7.67
CA ASP A 68 7.61 13.90 -8.99
C ASP A 68 6.77 13.30 -10.13
N TYR A 69 5.71 12.53 -9.79
CA TYR A 69 4.79 11.94 -10.75
C TYR A 69 3.47 12.71 -10.82
N ARG A 70 2.84 12.70 -12.00
CA ARG A 70 1.52 13.30 -12.22
C ARG A 70 0.42 12.31 -11.80
N ILE A 71 0.09 12.32 -10.53
CA ILE A 71 -0.92 11.43 -9.92
C ILE A 71 -2.00 12.26 -9.22
N SER A 72 -3.17 11.64 -8.98
CA SER A 72 -4.22 12.28 -8.19
C SER A 72 -3.79 12.46 -6.72
N PRO A 73 -4.38 13.43 -6.00
CA PRO A 73 -4.13 13.61 -4.58
C PRO A 73 -4.39 12.33 -3.77
N GLU A 74 -5.47 11.62 -4.05
CA GLU A 74 -5.88 10.40 -3.34
C GLU A 74 -4.86 9.26 -3.55
N LEU A 75 -4.33 9.12 -4.78
CA LEU A 75 -3.27 8.15 -5.04
C LEU A 75 -1.96 8.57 -4.36
N SER A 76 -1.67 9.86 -4.30
CA SER A 76 -0.52 10.40 -3.57
C SER A 76 -0.61 10.07 -2.08
N ASP A 77 -1.77 10.27 -1.46
CA ASP A 77 -2.01 9.96 -0.05
C ASP A 77 -1.88 8.44 0.21
N TYR A 78 -2.44 7.62 -0.68
CA TYR A 78 -2.29 6.16 -0.59
C TYR A 78 -0.84 5.72 -0.69
N ILE A 79 -0.05 6.26 -1.63
CA ILE A 79 1.38 5.91 -1.78
C ILE A 79 2.18 6.36 -0.56
N ALA A 80 1.83 7.50 0.05
CA ALA A 80 2.45 7.95 1.29
C ALA A 80 2.25 6.93 2.42
N LEU A 81 1.01 6.47 2.63
CA LEU A 81 0.70 5.45 3.62
C LEU A 81 1.38 4.11 3.30
N GLU A 82 1.34 3.67 2.05
CA GLU A 82 2.00 2.43 1.62
C GLU A 82 3.52 2.48 1.84
N HIS A 83 4.14 3.64 1.61
CA HIS A 83 5.58 3.85 1.79
C HIS A 83 6.01 3.69 3.25
N ASP A 84 5.19 4.14 4.19
CA ASP A 84 5.47 4.11 5.62
C ASP A 84 5.01 2.80 6.28
N ALA A 85 4.26 1.97 5.56
CA ALA A 85 3.74 0.72 6.09
C ALA A 85 4.85 -0.30 6.40
N THR A 86 4.76 -0.90 7.58
CA THR A 86 5.64 -2.01 8.02
C THR A 86 5.05 -3.38 7.74
N PHE A 87 3.74 -3.43 7.48
CA PHE A 87 3.06 -4.64 7.05
C PHE A 87 1.91 -4.30 6.09
N VAL A 88 1.96 -4.89 4.89
CA VAL A 88 0.94 -4.76 3.84
C VAL A 88 0.21 -6.08 3.69
N ARG A 89 -1.13 -6.06 3.74
CA ARG A 89 -1.99 -7.21 3.47
C ARG A 89 -2.95 -6.87 2.35
N THR A 90 -3.14 -7.77 1.41
CA THR A 90 -4.02 -7.50 0.26
C THR A 90 -4.86 -8.70 -0.15
N TRP A 91 -6.09 -8.43 -0.55
CA TRP A 91 -6.98 -9.33 -1.25
C TRP A 91 -7.19 -8.85 -2.68
N GLN A 92 -6.93 -9.71 -3.67
CA GLN A 92 -7.05 -9.40 -5.09
C GLN A 92 -7.83 -10.49 -5.84
N THR A 93 -8.74 -10.08 -6.72
CA THR A 93 -9.65 -10.99 -7.43
C THR A 93 -9.38 -11.13 -8.92
N VAL A 94 -8.81 -10.11 -9.56
CA VAL A 94 -8.70 -10.04 -11.03
C VAL A 94 -7.25 -9.94 -11.49
N LEU A 95 -6.41 -9.23 -10.74
CA LEU A 95 -5.05 -8.90 -11.15
C LEU A 95 -4.03 -9.35 -10.09
N VAL A 96 -2.80 -9.54 -10.50
CA VAL A 96 -1.67 -9.65 -9.56
C VAL A 96 -1.57 -8.34 -8.75
N PRO A 97 -1.33 -8.41 -7.42
CA PRO A 97 -1.21 -7.21 -6.59
C PRO A 97 -0.18 -6.22 -7.13
N GLY A 98 -0.50 -4.92 -7.09
CA GLY A 98 0.30 -3.87 -7.73
C GLY A 98 1.78 -3.83 -7.33
N LEU A 99 2.12 -4.11 -6.05
CA LEU A 99 3.51 -4.18 -5.59
C LEU A 99 4.27 -5.41 -6.09
N LEU A 100 3.57 -6.41 -6.65
CA LEU A 100 4.17 -7.63 -7.18
C LEU A 100 4.16 -7.68 -8.71
N GLN A 101 3.68 -6.62 -9.38
CA GLN A 101 3.63 -6.56 -10.84
C GLN A 101 5.00 -6.27 -11.46
N THR A 102 5.34 -7.00 -12.52
CA THR A 102 6.49 -6.68 -13.38
C THR A 102 6.22 -5.43 -14.21
N ALA A 103 7.27 -4.85 -14.78
CA ALA A 103 7.16 -3.67 -15.64
C ALA A 103 6.27 -3.93 -16.87
N ASP A 104 6.45 -5.09 -17.54
CA ASP A 104 5.69 -5.44 -18.75
C ASP A 104 4.22 -5.73 -18.43
N TYR A 105 3.94 -6.39 -17.30
CA TYR A 105 2.58 -6.60 -16.84
C TYR A 105 1.89 -5.25 -16.58
N THR A 106 2.55 -4.35 -15.85
CA THR A 106 2.04 -3.00 -15.60
C THR A 106 1.81 -2.22 -16.89
N ARG A 107 2.78 -2.26 -17.83
CA ARG A 107 2.69 -1.55 -19.11
C ARG A 107 1.45 -1.96 -19.87
N THR A 108 1.28 -3.26 -20.07
CA THR A 108 0.16 -3.78 -20.86
C THR A 108 -1.19 -3.51 -20.18
N LEU A 109 -1.26 -3.54 -18.83
CA LEU A 109 -2.48 -3.14 -18.12
C LEU A 109 -2.82 -1.66 -18.35
N VAL A 110 -1.85 -0.78 -18.30
CA VAL A 110 -2.08 0.66 -18.48
C VAL A 110 -2.46 0.96 -19.93
N GLU A 111 -1.78 0.32 -20.91
CA GLU A 111 -2.09 0.45 -22.34
C GLU A 111 -3.48 -0.10 -22.70
N SER A 112 -3.97 -1.10 -21.97
CA SER A 112 -5.32 -1.67 -22.19
C SER A 112 -6.45 -0.73 -21.73
N ASN A 113 -6.14 0.31 -20.98
CA ASN A 113 -7.14 1.28 -20.54
C ASN A 113 -7.44 2.27 -21.68
N PRO A 114 -8.67 2.27 -22.24
CA PRO A 114 -9.02 3.13 -23.37
C PRO A 114 -8.97 4.64 -23.04
N SER A 115 -8.92 5.01 -21.78
CA SER A 115 -8.77 6.40 -21.34
C SER A 115 -7.32 6.89 -21.36
N VAL A 116 -6.33 5.99 -21.53
CA VAL A 116 -4.90 6.32 -21.60
C VAL A 116 -4.50 6.37 -23.07
N THR A 117 -4.26 7.56 -23.59
CA THR A 117 -3.94 7.79 -25.00
C THR A 117 -2.50 8.28 -25.21
N GLU A 118 -1.82 8.70 -24.17
CA GLU A 118 -0.49 9.31 -24.24
C GLU A 118 0.58 8.31 -23.78
N PRO A 119 1.60 8.01 -24.61
CA PRO A 119 2.70 7.09 -24.24
C PRO A 119 3.44 7.51 -22.97
N ASP A 120 3.61 8.82 -22.75
CA ASP A 120 4.27 9.34 -21.55
C ASP A 120 3.54 8.97 -20.26
N VAL A 121 2.22 8.85 -20.29
CA VAL A 121 1.41 8.43 -19.14
C VAL A 121 1.69 6.97 -18.81
N VAL A 122 1.82 6.12 -19.83
CA VAL A 122 2.18 4.69 -19.65
C VAL A 122 3.55 4.57 -18.98
N GLU A 123 4.56 5.26 -19.51
CA GLU A 123 5.92 5.20 -18.96
C GLU A 123 6.01 5.75 -17.53
N GLN A 124 5.29 6.81 -17.22
CA GLN A 124 5.22 7.33 -15.86
C GLN A 124 4.55 6.36 -14.90
N ALA A 125 3.45 5.71 -15.30
CA ALA A 125 2.76 4.71 -14.50
C ALA A 125 3.66 3.49 -14.22
N VAL A 126 4.37 2.99 -15.24
CA VAL A 126 5.32 1.87 -15.08
C VAL A 126 6.45 2.27 -14.13
N LYS A 127 7.10 3.40 -14.35
CA LYS A 127 8.21 3.88 -13.50
C LYS A 127 7.77 4.03 -12.06
N MET A 128 6.63 4.66 -11.82
CA MET A 128 6.08 4.85 -10.49
C MET A 128 5.80 3.51 -9.80
N ARG A 129 5.19 2.53 -10.49
CA ARG A 129 4.87 1.22 -9.93
C ARG A 129 6.13 0.42 -9.61
N GLN A 130 7.14 0.46 -10.49
CA GLN A 130 8.43 -0.18 -10.23
C GLN A 130 9.18 0.50 -9.07
N GLU A 131 9.09 1.82 -8.93
CA GLU A 131 9.69 2.53 -7.79
C GLU A 131 8.99 2.19 -6.47
N ARG A 132 7.65 2.06 -6.45
CA ARG A 132 6.90 1.56 -5.28
C ARG A 132 7.39 0.17 -4.88
N ARG A 133 7.48 -0.76 -5.85
CA ARG A 133 7.96 -2.12 -5.63
C ARG A 133 9.39 -2.14 -5.06
N ARG A 134 10.31 -1.43 -5.68
CA ARG A 134 11.71 -1.35 -5.25
C ARG A 134 11.82 -0.85 -3.80
N ARG A 135 11.12 0.21 -3.46
CA ARG A 135 11.13 0.80 -2.11
C ARG A 135 10.51 -0.14 -1.08
N PHE A 136 9.43 -0.81 -1.44
CA PHE A 136 8.84 -1.85 -0.61
C PHE A 136 9.84 -2.99 -0.35
N GLU A 137 10.53 -3.48 -1.36
CA GLU A 137 11.56 -4.51 -1.21
C GLU A 137 12.73 -4.07 -0.33
N GLU A 138 13.19 -2.83 -0.48
CA GLU A 138 14.27 -2.24 0.32
C GLU A 138 13.87 -1.97 1.78
N SER A 139 12.60 -1.69 2.06
CA SER A 139 12.12 -1.43 3.43
C SER A 139 12.13 -2.67 4.31
N GLY A 140 12.09 -3.87 3.72
CA GLY A 140 11.94 -5.12 4.45
C GLY A 140 10.57 -5.29 5.11
N ALA A 141 9.58 -4.47 4.75
CA ALA A 141 8.21 -4.58 5.24
C ALA A 141 7.63 -5.96 4.93
N ARG A 142 6.75 -6.43 5.80
CA ARG A 142 6.06 -7.71 5.61
C ARG A 142 4.96 -7.57 4.57
N TYR A 143 4.74 -8.62 3.81
CA TYR A 143 3.66 -8.69 2.82
C TYR A 143 2.86 -9.97 2.96
N SER A 144 1.55 -9.87 2.95
CA SER A 144 0.66 -11.02 2.90
C SER A 144 -0.42 -10.80 1.85
N ALA A 145 -0.41 -11.61 0.80
CA ALA A 145 -1.40 -11.55 -0.27
C ALA A 145 -2.26 -12.80 -0.26
N VAL A 146 -3.56 -12.62 -0.41
CA VAL A 146 -4.48 -13.65 -0.86
C VAL A 146 -4.96 -13.23 -2.25
N VAL A 147 -4.78 -14.10 -3.24
CA VAL A 147 -5.13 -13.82 -4.63
C VAL A 147 -6.08 -14.89 -5.13
N TRP A 148 -7.17 -14.49 -5.75
CA TRP A 148 -8.12 -15.44 -6.30
C TRP A 148 -7.54 -16.15 -7.52
N GLU A 149 -7.69 -17.44 -7.61
CA GLU A 149 -7.17 -18.33 -8.66
C GLU A 149 -7.30 -17.76 -10.08
N PRO A 150 -8.45 -17.18 -10.54
CA PRO A 150 -8.57 -16.64 -11.90
C PRO A 150 -7.58 -15.53 -12.26
N ALA A 151 -7.08 -14.79 -11.28
CA ALA A 151 -6.05 -13.78 -11.53
C ALA A 151 -4.69 -14.38 -11.94
N LEU A 152 -4.49 -15.66 -11.67
CA LEU A 152 -3.26 -16.40 -11.93
C LEU A 152 -3.40 -17.42 -13.05
N SER A 153 -4.57 -18.05 -13.19
CA SER A 153 -4.82 -19.10 -14.18
C SER A 153 -5.19 -18.55 -15.57
N ASN A 154 -5.70 -17.32 -15.66
CA ASN A 154 -6.03 -16.72 -16.95
C ASN A 154 -4.85 -15.92 -17.50
N PRO A 155 -4.34 -16.23 -18.71
CA PRO A 155 -3.19 -15.54 -19.29
C PRO A 155 -3.53 -14.08 -19.67
N MET A 156 -3.37 -13.18 -18.73
CA MET A 156 -3.59 -11.74 -18.87
C MET A 156 -2.31 -10.98 -18.53
N PRO A 157 -1.95 -9.92 -19.25
CA PRO A 157 -2.62 -9.39 -20.46
C PRO A 157 -2.28 -10.16 -21.76
N SER A 158 -1.19 -10.92 -21.78
CA SER A 158 -0.79 -11.87 -22.83
C SER A 158 -0.10 -13.08 -22.22
N ARG A 159 -0.01 -14.19 -22.94
CA ARG A 159 0.65 -15.40 -22.44
C ARG A 159 2.11 -15.17 -22.04
N GLU A 160 2.86 -14.43 -22.83
CA GLU A 160 4.28 -14.17 -22.57
C GLU A 160 4.45 -13.29 -21.32
N VAL A 161 3.72 -12.18 -21.25
CA VAL A 161 3.77 -11.26 -20.10
C VAL A 161 3.29 -11.97 -18.84
N HIS A 162 2.23 -12.77 -18.93
CA HIS A 162 1.71 -13.53 -17.81
C HIS A 162 2.70 -14.58 -17.30
N ARG A 163 3.33 -15.34 -18.20
CA ARG A 163 4.38 -16.30 -17.86
C ARG A 163 5.53 -15.64 -17.10
N ASN A 164 6.02 -14.49 -17.60
CA ASN A 164 7.10 -13.76 -16.94
C ASN A 164 6.66 -13.23 -15.58
N GLN A 165 5.40 -12.81 -15.45
CA GLN A 165 4.82 -12.38 -14.18
C GLN A 165 4.74 -13.52 -13.16
N LEU A 166 4.30 -14.72 -13.57
CA LEU A 166 4.23 -15.88 -12.68
C LEU A 166 5.62 -16.34 -12.23
N ALA A 167 6.62 -16.31 -13.11
CA ALA A 167 7.99 -16.64 -12.77
C ALA A 167 8.55 -15.66 -11.71
N ASP A 168 8.37 -14.36 -11.90
CA ASP A 168 8.75 -13.32 -10.92
C ASP A 168 7.99 -13.48 -9.58
N LEU A 169 6.72 -13.88 -9.66
CA LEU A 169 5.90 -14.09 -8.48
C LEU A 169 6.40 -15.28 -7.64
N LEU A 170 6.85 -16.38 -8.25
CA LEU A 170 7.47 -17.51 -7.55
C LEU A 170 8.74 -17.08 -6.80
N GLU A 171 9.61 -16.30 -7.43
CA GLU A 171 10.81 -15.78 -6.79
C GLU A 171 10.45 -14.85 -5.59
N THR A 172 9.44 -14.01 -5.78
CA THR A 172 8.99 -13.09 -4.73
C THR A 172 8.32 -13.82 -3.57
N ALA A 173 7.49 -14.83 -3.84
CA ALA A 173 6.79 -15.64 -2.84
C ALA A 173 7.76 -16.50 -1.99
N ALA A 174 8.99 -16.74 -2.46
CA ALA A 174 10.02 -17.45 -1.71
C ALA A 174 10.73 -16.56 -0.66
N ARG A 175 10.52 -15.26 -0.65
CA ARG A 175 11.15 -14.33 0.29
C ARG A 175 10.57 -14.47 1.70
N PRO A 176 11.40 -14.39 2.77
CA PRO A 176 10.95 -14.67 4.14
C PRO A 176 9.93 -13.65 4.69
N ASN A 177 9.89 -12.45 4.14
CA ASN A 177 8.93 -11.40 4.52
C ASN A 177 7.65 -11.39 3.67
N VAL A 178 7.49 -12.34 2.73
CA VAL A 178 6.33 -12.44 1.84
C VAL A 178 5.56 -13.74 2.12
N THR A 179 4.27 -13.61 2.35
CA THR A 179 3.32 -14.72 2.42
C THR A 179 2.35 -14.57 1.25
N PHE A 180 2.38 -15.51 0.31
CA PHE A 180 1.47 -15.51 -0.83
C PHE A 180 0.58 -16.75 -0.78
N GLN A 181 -0.73 -16.56 -0.88
CA GLN A 181 -1.71 -17.64 -0.86
C GLN A 181 -2.70 -17.48 -2.02
N VAL A 182 -3.00 -18.59 -2.66
CA VAL A 182 -4.01 -18.68 -3.72
C VAL A 182 -5.34 -19.11 -3.10
N LEU A 183 -6.40 -18.36 -3.38
CA LEU A 183 -7.75 -18.78 -3.04
C LEU A 183 -8.33 -19.55 -4.22
N PRO A 184 -8.61 -20.87 -4.08
CA PRO A 184 -9.15 -21.67 -5.19
C PRO A 184 -10.55 -21.22 -5.61
N THR A 185 -10.92 -21.46 -6.86
CA THR A 185 -12.26 -21.14 -7.39
C THR A 185 -13.37 -21.93 -6.71
N THR A 186 -13.06 -23.07 -6.08
CA THR A 186 -14.00 -23.85 -5.24
C THR A 186 -14.48 -23.05 -4.03
N GLU A 187 -13.65 -22.11 -3.53
CA GLU A 187 -13.94 -21.25 -2.38
C GLU A 187 -14.62 -19.92 -2.81
N TRP A 188 -15.41 -19.95 -3.89
CA TRP A 188 -16.09 -18.77 -4.45
C TRP A 188 -16.97 -18.04 -3.43
N ALA A 189 -17.49 -18.73 -2.43
CA ALA A 189 -18.32 -18.14 -1.38
C ALA A 189 -17.53 -17.16 -0.51
N ALA A 190 -16.26 -17.48 -0.22
CA ALA A 190 -15.33 -16.58 0.44
C ALA A 190 -14.90 -15.45 -0.50
N ALA A 191 -14.57 -15.75 -1.76
CA ALA A 191 -14.12 -14.77 -2.74
C ALA A 191 -15.14 -13.62 -2.96
N ARG A 192 -16.44 -13.89 -2.88
CA ARG A 192 -17.50 -12.89 -3.03
C ARG A 192 -17.75 -12.04 -1.77
N SER A 193 -17.18 -12.40 -0.62
CA SER A 193 -17.52 -11.79 0.67
C SER A 193 -17.00 -10.36 0.83
N ALA A 194 -15.96 -10.00 0.09
CA ALA A 194 -15.35 -8.67 0.14
C ALA A 194 -14.87 -8.21 -1.24
N PRO A 195 -14.94 -6.89 -1.54
CA PRO A 195 -14.24 -6.31 -2.68
C PRO A 195 -12.73 -6.43 -2.49
N THR A 196 -11.94 -6.10 -3.51
CA THR A 196 -10.49 -5.99 -3.40
C THR A 196 -10.10 -4.87 -2.45
N PHE A 197 -9.07 -5.09 -1.63
CA PHE A 197 -8.57 -4.09 -0.70
C PHE A 197 -7.09 -4.31 -0.34
N VAL A 198 -6.49 -3.28 0.21
CA VAL A 198 -5.15 -3.32 0.80
C VAL A 198 -5.24 -2.77 2.23
N MET A 199 -4.72 -3.50 3.20
CA MET A 199 -4.60 -3.06 4.59
C MET A 199 -3.16 -2.71 4.91
N LEU A 200 -2.97 -1.61 5.59
CA LEU A 200 -1.67 -1.07 5.97
C LEU A 200 -1.56 -1.03 7.49
N SER A 201 -0.43 -1.51 8.02
CA SER A 201 -0.07 -1.41 9.44
C SER A 201 1.27 -0.71 9.58
N PHE A 202 1.45 0.03 10.66
CA PHE A 202 2.62 0.87 10.92
C PHE A 202 3.33 0.43 12.21
N ASP A 203 4.51 0.95 12.46
CA ASP A 203 5.28 0.78 13.71
C ASP A 203 5.48 -0.69 14.16
N GLY A 204 5.48 -1.63 13.21
CA GLY A 204 5.63 -3.05 13.50
C GLY A 204 4.38 -3.74 14.06
N GLU A 205 3.27 -3.02 14.18
CA GLU A 205 2.00 -3.56 14.66
C GLU A 205 1.37 -4.56 13.68
N TRP A 206 0.61 -5.52 14.23
CA TRP A 206 -0.16 -6.48 13.44
C TRP A 206 -1.53 -5.94 13.03
N SER A 207 -2.12 -5.09 13.87
CA SER A 207 -3.42 -4.50 13.58
C SER A 207 -3.30 -3.51 12.42
N PRO A 208 -4.21 -3.55 11.44
CA PRO A 208 -4.22 -2.54 10.39
C PRO A 208 -4.66 -1.19 10.95
N SER A 209 -4.09 -0.12 10.38
CA SER A 209 -4.42 1.26 10.76
C SER A 209 -5.06 2.03 9.60
N ALA A 210 -4.99 1.50 8.38
CA ALA A 210 -5.65 2.06 7.22
C ALA A 210 -6.02 0.96 6.21
N VAL A 211 -7.09 1.18 5.46
CA VAL A 211 -7.52 0.32 4.34
C VAL A 211 -7.67 1.18 3.10
N GLY A 212 -7.00 0.77 2.03
CA GLY A 212 -7.15 1.34 0.69
C GLY A 212 -8.00 0.43 -0.20
N GLN A 213 -8.93 1.03 -0.93
CA GLN A 213 -9.75 0.37 -1.95
C GLN A 213 -9.64 1.09 -3.28
N GLU A 214 -9.35 0.36 -4.35
CA GLU A 214 -9.43 0.92 -5.69
C GLU A 214 -10.90 1.18 -6.06
N THR A 215 -11.17 2.40 -6.50
CA THR A 215 -12.45 2.81 -7.07
C THR A 215 -12.28 3.08 -8.56
N HIS A 216 -13.37 3.35 -9.27
CA HIS A 216 -13.31 3.65 -10.71
C HIS A 216 -12.36 4.82 -11.06
N ARG A 217 -12.15 5.78 -10.17
CA ARG A 217 -11.36 6.99 -10.45
C ARG A 217 -10.14 7.20 -9.57
N ASN A 218 -10.13 6.62 -8.38
CA ASN A 218 -9.10 6.88 -7.36
C ASN A 218 -8.99 5.71 -6.38
N VAL A 219 -8.21 5.90 -5.32
CA VAL A 219 -8.14 5.00 -4.18
C VAL A 219 -8.90 5.66 -3.03
N ALA A 220 -9.92 4.99 -2.50
CA ALA A 220 -10.57 5.40 -1.26
C ALA A 220 -9.77 4.85 -0.08
N ILE A 221 -9.51 5.70 0.92
CA ILE A 221 -8.80 5.33 2.14
C ILE A 221 -9.77 5.46 3.31
N THR A 222 -9.85 4.45 4.16
CA THR A 222 -10.54 4.52 5.45
C THR A 222 -9.58 4.26 6.59
N GLU A 223 -9.73 5.04 7.67
CA GLU A 223 -9.04 4.91 8.95
C GLU A 223 -10.08 4.69 10.08
N ASP A 224 -11.34 4.42 9.74
CA ASP A 224 -12.38 4.09 10.70
C ASP A 224 -12.15 2.70 11.29
N GLU A 225 -11.99 2.63 12.61
CA GLU A 225 -11.66 1.39 13.33
C GLU A 225 -12.67 0.27 13.10
N THR A 226 -13.96 0.60 12.94
CA THR A 226 -15.03 -0.39 12.72
C THR A 226 -14.93 -1.00 11.33
N GLU A 227 -14.71 -0.15 10.33
CA GLU A 227 -14.49 -0.61 8.95
C GLU A 227 -13.20 -1.43 8.84
N ILE A 228 -12.11 -0.95 9.42
CA ILE A 228 -10.82 -1.67 9.45
C ILE A 228 -10.99 -3.05 10.08
N ALA A 229 -11.69 -3.17 11.21
CA ALA A 229 -11.94 -4.44 11.85
C ALA A 229 -12.75 -5.41 10.96
N ALA A 230 -13.71 -4.90 10.19
CA ALA A 230 -14.48 -5.70 9.23
C ALA A 230 -13.59 -6.24 8.09
N TYR A 231 -12.68 -5.41 7.53
CA TYR A 231 -11.72 -5.85 6.52
C TYR A 231 -10.71 -6.85 7.08
N ALA A 232 -10.22 -6.64 8.30
CA ALA A 232 -9.31 -7.57 8.95
C ALA A 232 -9.96 -8.94 9.14
N HIS A 233 -11.21 -8.98 9.59
CA HIS A 233 -11.99 -10.22 9.70
C HIS A 233 -12.18 -10.90 8.34
N SER A 234 -12.53 -10.14 7.30
CA SER A 234 -12.67 -10.66 5.94
C SER A 234 -11.37 -11.25 5.41
N PHE A 235 -10.24 -10.59 5.65
CA PHE A 235 -8.93 -11.09 5.25
C PHE A 235 -8.57 -12.40 5.95
N ASP A 236 -8.84 -12.51 7.25
CA ASP A 236 -8.60 -13.74 8.01
C ASP A 236 -9.47 -14.90 7.54
N GLN A 237 -10.73 -14.63 7.18
CA GLN A 237 -11.60 -15.63 6.56
C GLN A 237 -11.06 -16.11 5.20
N LEU A 238 -10.68 -15.19 4.30
CA LEU A 238 -10.11 -15.52 3.01
C LEU A 238 -8.83 -16.36 3.16
N ARG A 239 -7.93 -15.92 4.04
CA ARG A 239 -6.67 -16.60 4.31
C ARG A 239 -6.86 -18.00 4.90
N SER A 240 -7.91 -18.22 5.70
CA SER A 240 -8.16 -19.52 6.36
C SER A 240 -8.59 -20.62 5.41
N VAL A 241 -9.20 -20.26 4.27
CA VAL A 241 -9.66 -21.22 3.25
C VAL A 241 -8.80 -21.19 1.97
N ALA A 242 -7.83 -20.29 1.89
CA ALA A 242 -6.84 -20.29 0.83
C ALA A 242 -5.86 -21.46 0.97
N LEU A 243 -5.23 -21.84 -0.14
CA LEU A 243 -4.10 -22.77 -0.11
C LEU A 243 -3.02 -22.26 0.86
N ASN A 244 -2.31 -23.13 1.54
CA ASN A 244 -1.16 -22.73 2.31
C ASN A 244 -0.04 -22.18 1.38
N PRO A 245 0.98 -21.49 1.91
CA PRO A 245 2.02 -20.89 1.06
C PRO A 245 2.76 -21.88 0.16
N ALA A 246 3.03 -23.11 0.61
CA ALA A 246 3.72 -24.12 -0.17
C ALA A 246 2.85 -24.63 -1.33
N ASP A 247 1.59 -24.99 -1.06
CA ASP A 247 0.64 -25.42 -2.08
C ASP A 247 0.33 -24.29 -3.07
N SER A 248 0.36 -23.05 -2.62
CA SER A 248 0.21 -21.87 -3.49
C SER A 248 1.38 -21.68 -4.46
N GLN A 249 2.60 -21.94 -4.01
CA GLN A 249 3.79 -21.92 -4.88
C GLN A 249 3.74 -23.08 -5.90
N GLU A 250 3.31 -24.28 -5.48
CA GLU A 250 3.09 -25.40 -6.39
C GLU A 250 2.04 -25.07 -7.44
N PHE A 251 0.89 -24.50 -7.04
CA PHE A 251 -0.15 -24.05 -7.97
C PHE A 251 0.39 -23.06 -9.02
N ILE A 252 1.20 -22.08 -8.61
CA ILE A 252 1.80 -21.10 -9.55
C ILE A 252 2.79 -21.80 -10.49
N ALA A 253 3.59 -22.75 -9.99
CA ALA A 253 4.55 -23.50 -10.80
C ALA A 253 3.85 -24.36 -11.84
N ASP A 254 2.77 -25.06 -11.48
CA ASP A 254 1.96 -25.86 -12.39
C ASP A 254 1.29 -24.99 -13.45
N THR A 255 0.75 -23.84 -13.07
CA THR A 255 0.16 -22.87 -14.01
C THR A 255 1.20 -22.36 -15.01
N LEU A 256 2.40 -22.06 -14.54
CA LEU A 256 3.52 -21.62 -15.36
C LEU A 256 3.94 -22.71 -16.37
N ALA A 257 3.99 -23.97 -15.95
CA ALA A 257 4.30 -25.13 -16.79
C ALA A 257 3.25 -25.33 -17.88
N ALA A 258 1.97 -25.28 -17.53
CA ALA A 258 0.85 -25.42 -18.47
C ALA A 258 0.87 -24.33 -19.56
N ILE A 259 1.19 -23.07 -19.22
CA ILE A 259 1.32 -21.98 -20.19
C ILE A 259 2.49 -22.24 -21.16
N ALA A 260 3.59 -22.84 -20.69
CA ALA A 260 4.75 -23.17 -21.52
C ALA A 260 4.46 -24.30 -22.54
N GLU A 261 3.71 -25.33 -22.15
CA GLU A 261 3.33 -26.46 -23.01
C GLU A 261 2.38 -26.07 -24.15
N GLU A 262 1.41 -25.17 -23.86
CA GLU A 262 0.47 -24.68 -24.86
C GLU A 262 1.12 -23.76 -25.93
N SER A 263 2.38 -23.41 -25.76
CA SER A 263 3.14 -22.51 -26.66
C SER A 263 4.01 -23.29 -27.66
N GLN A 264 4.02 -24.65 -27.60
CA GLN A 264 4.70 -25.56 -28.53
C GLN A 264 3.74 -26.12 -29.57
#